data_83b36bce004307576e941d0ae280ef6f
#
_entry.id   83b36bce004307576e941d0ae280ef6f
#
_cell.length_a   1.000
_cell.length_b   1.000
_cell.length_c   1.000
_cell.angle_alpha   90.00
_cell.angle_beta   90.00
_cell.angle_gamma   90.00
#
_symmetry.space_group_name_H-M   'P 1'
#
loop_
_entity.id
_entity.type
_entity.pdbx_description
1 polymer ?
#
loop_
_entity_poly.entity_id
_entity_poly.type
_entity_poly.pdbx_seq_one_letter_code
_entity_poly.pdbx_strand_id
1 'polypeptide(L)'
;MKSFQIRLMTISMGMLLVFSFSTIIQAQTAGVWNIPAKYKTMKNPVAKSKESVANGKDLYAKHCKSCHGTAGLGDGPKAASLDVTCSDFSSKKFQALSDGEIFFQMSEGKGKMPSFKKLIPEDNDRWGLIHYLRTMAGK
;
A
#
# COMPACT_ATOMS: atom_id res chain seq x y z
N MET A 1 22.88 -57.48 -37.34
CA MET A 1 22.25 -56.16 -37.64
C MET A 1 21.08 -55.83 -36.72
N LYS A 2 21.06 -56.31 -35.48
CA LYS A 2 19.95 -56.03 -34.50
C LYS A 2 20.37 -55.23 -33.24
N SER A 3 21.65 -54.86 -33.12
CA SER A 3 22.16 -54.18 -31.93
C SER A 3 22.38 -52.68 -32.10
N PHE A 4 22.17 -52.16 -33.32
CA PHE A 4 22.41 -50.71 -33.60
C PHE A 4 21.14 -49.85 -33.38
N GLN A 5 19.95 -50.45 -33.43
CA GLN A 5 18.69 -49.70 -33.30
C GLN A 5 18.33 -49.38 -31.81
N ILE A 6 18.88 -50.07 -30.86
CA ILE A 6 18.50 -49.87 -29.44
C ILE A 6 19.20 -48.69 -28.79
N ARG A 7 20.35 -48.23 -29.36
CA ARG A 7 21.10 -47.09 -28.79
C ARG A 7 20.60 -45.70 -29.19
N LEU A 8 19.76 -45.58 -30.21
CA LEU A 8 19.22 -44.27 -30.66
C LEU A 8 17.92 -43.87 -29.91
N MET A 9 17.24 -44.81 -29.22
CA MET A 9 15.98 -44.53 -28.54
C MET A 9 16.13 -44.05 -27.10
N THR A 10 17.30 -44.19 -26.50
CA THR A 10 17.52 -43.81 -25.11
C THR A 10 18.04 -42.36 -24.91
N ILE A 11 18.41 -41.67 -25.98
CA ILE A 11 18.92 -40.28 -25.90
C ILE A 11 17.80 -39.25 -26.05
N SER A 12 16.63 -39.65 -26.59
CA SER A 12 15.50 -38.72 -26.82
C SER A 12 14.59 -38.50 -25.61
N MET A 13 14.71 -39.27 -24.54
CA MET A 13 13.82 -39.17 -23.36
C MET A 13 14.41 -38.39 -22.18
N GLY A 14 15.68 -37.99 -22.30
CA GLY A 14 16.39 -37.27 -21.22
C GLY A 14 16.36 -35.71 -21.33
N MET A 15 15.82 -35.15 -22.40
CA MET A 15 15.93 -33.70 -22.68
C MET A 15 14.64 -32.91 -22.52
N LEU A 16 13.63 -33.49 -21.85
CA LEU A 16 12.27 -32.89 -21.76
C LEU A 16 11.87 -32.48 -20.33
N LEU A 17 12.79 -32.39 -19.37
CA LEU A 17 12.43 -32.11 -17.98
C LEU A 17 13.21 -30.96 -17.32
N VAL A 18 13.65 -29.95 -18.05
CA VAL A 18 14.20 -28.73 -17.40
C VAL A 18 13.61 -27.48 -18.03
N PHE A 19 12.28 -27.42 -18.20
CA PHE A 19 11.60 -26.14 -18.21
C PHE A 19 11.09 -25.89 -16.79
N SER A 20 12.02 -25.62 -15.88
CA SER A 20 11.67 -25.04 -14.59
C SER A 20 11.00 -23.70 -14.85
N PHE A 21 9.71 -23.67 -14.67
CA PHE A 21 8.89 -22.47 -14.64
C PHE A 21 9.38 -21.64 -13.45
N SER A 22 10.40 -20.81 -13.69
CA SER A 22 10.73 -19.71 -12.79
C SER A 22 9.58 -18.70 -12.90
N THR A 23 8.50 -18.92 -12.16
CA THR A 23 7.52 -17.88 -11.90
C THR A 23 8.25 -16.79 -11.11
N ILE A 24 8.73 -15.78 -11.83
CA ILE A 24 9.15 -14.53 -11.21
C ILE A 24 7.88 -13.96 -10.60
N ILE A 25 7.73 -14.17 -9.28
CA ILE A 25 6.77 -13.41 -8.48
C ILE A 25 7.28 -11.99 -8.52
N GLN A 26 6.75 -11.23 -9.46
CA GLN A 26 6.96 -9.79 -9.53
C GLN A 26 6.19 -9.22 -8.35
N ALA A 27 6.85 -9.18 -7.18
CA ALA A 27 6.36 -8.41 -6.06
C ALA A 27 6.19 -6.99 -6.56
N GLN A 28 4.94 -6.58 -6.79
CA GLN A 28 4.60 -5.21 -7.11
C GLN A 28 5.01 -4.38 -5.88
N THR A 29 6.19 -3.80 -5.97
CA THR A 29 6.67 -2.88 -4.95
C THR A 29 5.73 -1.69 -4.97
N ALA A 30 4.81 -1.63 -4.02
CA ALA A 30 4.14 -0.39 -3.67
C ALA A 30 5.27 0.64 -3.54
N GLY A 31 5.31 1.59 -4.47
CA GLY A 31 6.51 2.37 -4.75
C GLY A 31 7.09 2.99 -3.49
N VAL A 32 8.37 2.70 -3.25
CA VAL A 32 9.12 3.20 -2.08
C VAL A 32 8.95 4.73 -1.98
N TRP A 33 8.43 5.21 -0.85
CA TRP A 33 8.30 6.62 -0.59
C TRP A 33 9.68 7.22 -0.24
N ASN A 34 10.11 8.23 -0.97
CA ASN A 34 11.30 9.01 -0.59
C ASN A 34 10.86 10.13 0.39
N ILE A 35 10.76 9.78 1.67
CA ILE A 35 10.28 10.68 2.71
C ILE A 35 11.47 11.47 3.28
N PRO A 36 11.45 12.82 3.21
CA PRO A 36 12.51 13.64 3.80
C PRO A 36 12.66 13.39 5.30
N ALA A 37 13.91 13.41 5.78
CA ALA A 37 14.24 13.04 7.16
C ALA A 37 13.44 13.82 8.22
N LYS A 38 13.13 15.10 7.95
CA LYS A 38 12.33 15.93 8.86
C LYS A 38 10.95 15.33 9.18
N TYR A 39 10.33 14.63 8.24
CA TYR A 39 9.01 14.03 8.46
C TYR A 39 9.08 12.73 9.28
N LYS A 40 10.22 12.03 9.27
CA LYS A 40 10.38 10.78 10.03
C LYS A 40 10.32 10.99 11.54
N THR A 41 10.72 12.17 12.00
CA THR A 41 10.74 12.55 13.43
C THR A 41 9.65 13.56 13.79
N MET A 42 8.88 14.03 12.80
CA MET A 42 7.83 15.03 13.03
C MET A 42 6.68 14.42 13.81
N LYS A 43 6.34 15.05 14.92
CA LYS A 43 5.19 14.67 15.74
C LYS A 43 3.94 15.40 15.27
N ASN A 44 2.78 14.79 15.49
CA ASN A 44 1.51 15.44 15.24
C ASN A 44 1.33 16.63 16.20
N PRO A 45 1.20 17.86 15.70
CA PRO A 45 1.03 19.05 16.55
C PRO A 45 -0.40 19.19 17.10
N VAL A 46 -1.37 18.48 16.50
CA VAL A 46 -2.77 18.51 16.94
C VAL A 46 -2.96 17.49 18.05
N ALA A 47 -3.51 17.93 19.18
CA ALA A 47 -3.84 17.02 20.28
C ALA A 47 -4.94 16.02 19.84
N LYS A 48 -4.74 14.74 20.21
CA LYS A 48 -5.77 13.73 20.00
C LYS A 48 -6.95 13.99 20.90
N SER A 49 -8.12 14.24 20.33
CA SER A 49 -9.39 14.42 21.03
C SER A 49 -10.52 13.70 20.31
N LYS A 50 -11.68 13.57 20.97
CA LYS A 50 -12.88 13.01 20.31
C LYS A 50 -13.26 13.83 19.08
N GLU A 51 -13.12 15.15 19.16
CA GLU A 51 -13.42 16.08 18.08
C GLU A 51 -12.44 15.92 16.90
N SER A 52 -11.12 15.91 17.15
CA SER A 52 -10.13 15.72 16.08
C SER A 52 -10.29 14.36 15.38
N VAL A 53 -10.65 13.30 16.11
CA VAL A 53 -10.94 11.99 15.52
C VAL A 53 -12.25 12.00 14.71
N ALA A 54 -13.29 12.70 15.18
CA ALA A 54 -14.58 12.81 14.47
C ALA A 54 -14.39 13.58 13.14
N ASN A 55 -13.74 14.73 13.18
CA ASN A 55 -13.40 15.51 11.97
C ASN A 55 -12.56 14.65 11.00
N GLY A 56 -11.54 13.95 11.51
CA GLY A 56 -10.73 13.03 10.70
C GLY A 56 -11.55 11.91 10.05
N LYS A 57 -12.57 11.38 10.75
CA LYS A 57 -13.50 10.38 10.20
C LYS A 57 -14.32 10.93 9.04
N ASP A 58 -14.81 12.16 9.15
CA ASP A 58 -15.61 12.81 8.11
C ASP A 58 -14.75 13.09 6.87
N LEU A 59 -13.53 13.58 7.07
CA LEU A 59 -12.56 13.77 5.99
C LEU A 59 -12.19 12.46 5.31
N TYR A 60 -11.99 11.39 6.09
CA TYR A 60 -11.75 10.06 5.55
C TYR A 60 -12.91 9.57 4.68
N ALA A 61 -14.13 9.69 5.16
CA ALA A 61 -15.31 9.26 4.43
C ALA A 61 -15.44 10.01 3.08
N LYS A 62 -15.12 11.30 3.08
CA LYS A 62 -15.20 12.16 1.89
C LYS A 62 -14.08 11.90 0.88
N HIS A 63 -12.86 11.68 1.33
CA HIS A 63 -11.69 11.75 0.46
C HIS A 63 -10.92 10.44 0.29
N CYS A 64 -11.02 9.49 1.23
CA CYS A 64 -10.16 8.31 1.29
C CYS A 64 -10.90 6.99 1.07
N LYS A 65 -12.12 6.89 1.62
CA LYS A 65 -12.92 5.65 1.67
C LYS A 65 -13.10 4.98 0.30
N SER A 66 -13.22 5.75 -0.77
CA SER A 66 -13.48 5.20 -2.11
C SER A 66 -12.37 4.27 -2.62
N CYS A 67 -11.13 4.49 -2.19
CA CYS A 67 -9.98 3.64 -2.52
C CYS A 67 -9.55 2.77 -1.34
N HIS A 68 -9.55 3.33 -0.11
CA HIS A 68 -9.02 2.61 1.05
C HIS A 68 -10.06 1.77 1.80
N GLY A 69 -11.35 1.84 1.41
CA GLY A 69 -12.42 1.06 2.04
C GLY A 69 -12.94 1.66 3.34
N THR A 70 -14.02 1.10 3.86
CA THR A 70 -14.67 1.60 5.10
C THR A 70 -13.82 1.33 6.34
N ALA A 71 -13.15 0.18 6.37
CA ALA A 71 -12.27 -0.24 7.47
C ALA A 71 -10.80 0.13 7.25
N GLY A 72 -10.46 0.73 6.10
CA GLY A 72 -9.08 1.10 5.76
C GLY A 72 -8.21 -0.05 5.26
N LEU A 73 -8.82 -1.14 4.79
CA LEU A 73 -8.11 -2.35 4.34
C LEU A 73 -7.54 -2.25 2.92
N GLY A 74 -7.77 -1.13 2.23
CA GLY A 74 -7.36 -0.97 0.83
C GLY A 74 -8.34 -1.59 -0.16
N ASP A 75 -9.53 -1.96 0.28
CA ASP A 75 -10.59 -2.68 -0.42
C ASP A 75 -11.74 -1.80 -0.89
N GLY A 76 -11.52 -0.52 -1.02
CA GLY A 76 -12.54 0.42 -1.50
C GLY A 76 -13.01 0.12 -2.92
N PRO A 77 -14.23 0.54 -3.30
CA PRO A 77 -14.82 0.20 -4.61
C PRO A 77 -13.98 0.67 -5.80
N LYS A 78 -13.13 1.68 -5.63
CA LYS A 78 -12.20 2.12 -6.68
C LYS A 78 -10.89 1.33 -6.68
N ALA A 79 -10.54 0.61 -5.61
CA ALA A 79 -9.26 -0.10 -5.51
C ALA A 79 -9.09 -1.14 -6.62
N ALA A 80 -10.16 -1.89 -6.96
CA ALA A 80 -10.13 -2.92 -7.99
C ALA A 80 -9.82 -2.38 -9.41
N SER A 81 -10.06 -1.10 -9.66
CA SER A 81 -9.78 -0.44 -10.95
C SER A 81 -8.38 0.18 -11.02
N LEU A 82 -7.62 0.10 -9.93
CA LEU A 82 -6.25 0.63 -9.88
C LEU A 82 -5.24 -0.46 -10.21
N ASP A 83 -4.18 -0.07 -10.90
CA ASP A 83 -3.01 -0.91 -11.19
C ASP A 83 -2.01 -0.97 -10.02
N VAL A 84 -2.43 -0.51 -8.85
CA VAL A 84 -1.64 -0.45 -7.62
C VAL A 84 -2.48 -0.91 -6.42
N THR A 85 -1.84 -1.53 -5.44
CA THR A 85 -2.50 -1.91 -4.19
C THR A 85 -2.63 -0.70 -3.28
N CYS A 86 -3.84 -0.42 -2.80
CA CYS A 86 -4.07 0.60 -1.77
C CYS A 86 -3.55 0.11 -0.43
N SER A 87 -3.00 1.03 0.37
CA SER A 87 -2.49 0.69 1.70
C SER A 87 -3.60 0.20 2.62
N ASP A 88 -3.30 -0.88 3.35
CA ASP A 88 -4.08 -1.34 4.49
C ASP A 88 -3.64 -0.56 5.74
N PHE A 89 -4.52 0.31 6.22
CA PHE A 89 -4.27 1.16 7.38
C PHE A 89 -4.35 0.41 8.71
N SER A 90 -4.94 -0.79 8.75
CA SER A 90 -4.97 -1.64 9.94
C SER A 90 -3.66 -2.37 10.18
N SER A 91 -2.83 -2.50 9.14
CA SER A 91 -1.61 -3.32 9.16
C SER A 91 -0.55 -2.77 10.11
N LYS A 92 0.21 -3.69 10.72
CA LYS A 92 1.39 -3.33 11.55
C LYS A 92 2.38 -2.47 10.76
N LYS A 93 2.55 -2.74 9.47
CA LYS A 93 3.45 -1.98 8.59
C LYS A 93 3.04 -0.51 8.49
N PHE A 94 1.75 -0.22 8.28
CA PHE A 94 1.25 1.15 8.22
C PHE A 94 1.32 1.82 9.60
N GLN A 95 0.90 1.13 10.64
CA GLN A 95 0.85 1.67 11.99
C GLN A 95 2.24 1.93 12.61
N ALA A 96 3.31 1.33 12.05
CA ALA A 96 4.70 1.61 12.42
C ALA A 96 5.26 2.91 11.81
N LEU A 97 4.60 3.49 10.79
CA LEU A 97 5.01 4.79 10.26
C LEU A 97 4.81 5.88 11.31
N SER A 98 5.70 6.87 11.35
CA SER A 98 5.47 8.06 12.16
C SER A 98 4.30 8.88 11.62
N ASP A 99 3.70 9.72 12.46
CA ASP A 99 2.63 10.62 12.02
C ASP A 99 3.11 11.59 10.93
N GLY A 100 4.36 12.04 11.02
CA GLY A 100 4.96 12.89 10.00
C GLY A 100 5.14 12.18 8.66
N GLU A 101 5.48 10.88 8.65
CA GLU A 101 5.56 10.11 7.41
C GLU A 101 4.19 9.98 6.75
N ILE A 102 3.13 9.70 7.54
CA ILE A 102 1.76 9.63 7.04
C ILE A 102 1.31 10.99 6.52
N PHE A 103 1.61 12.07 7.27
CA PHE A 103 1.30 13.44 6.85
C PHE A 103 1.94 13.78 5.51
N PHE A 104 3.23 13.45 5.34
CA PHE A 104 3.94 13.67 4.09
C PHE A 104 3.29 12.90 2.93
N GLN A 105 3.07 11.60 3.11
CA GLN A 105 2.49 10.76 2.06
C GLN A 105 1.12 11.26 1.62
N MET A 106 0.25 11.61 2.55
CA MET A 106 -1.07 12.15 2.27
C MET A 106 -0.97 13.53 1.60
N SER A 107 -0.12 14.40 2.12
CA SER A 107 0.00 15.77 1.60
C SER A 107 0.55 15.80 0.18
N GLU A 108 1.57 15.00 -0.11
CA GLU A 108 2.19 14.99 -1.45
C GLU A 108 1.44 14.14 -2.47
N GLY A 109 0.86 13.04 -2.04
CA GLY A 109 0.30 12.05 -2.95
C GLY A 109 1.39 11.32 -3.74
N LYS A 110 1.03 10.25 -4.46
CA LYS A 110 1.93 9.53 -5.35
C LYS A 110 1.17 8.66 -6.34
N GLY A 111 1.50 8.79 -7.62
CA GLY A 111 0.86 7.98 -8.67
C GLY A 111 -0.65 8.18 -8.72
N LYS A 112 -1.40 7.14 -8.39
CA LYS A 112 -2.88 7.19 -8.36
C LYS A 112 -3.44 7.88 -7.11
N MET A 113 -2.65 8.03 -6.05
CA MET A 113 -3.05 8.75 -4.85
C MET A 113 -2.82 10.25 -5.07
N PRO A 114 -3.88 11.08 -5.06
CA PRO A 114 -3.73 12.52 -5.27
C PRO A 114 -3.03 13.19 -4.09
N SER A 115 -2.48 14.39 -4.32
CA SER A 115 -2.08 15.28 -3.24
C SER A 115 -3.30 15.85 -2.54
N PHE A 116 -3.33 15.77 -1.21
CA PHE A 116 -4.43 16.30 -0.42
C PHE A 116 -4.24 17.74 0.05
N LYS A 117 -3.12 18.41 -0.29
CA LYS A 117 -2.88 19.81 0.06
C LYS A 117 -3.99 20.77 -0.43
N LYS A 118 -4.54 20.50 -1.63
CA LYS A 118 -5.62 21.31 -2.19
C LYS A 118 -7.00 20.83 -1.76
N LEU A 119 -7.18 19.54 -1.49
CA LEU A 119 -8.47 18.95 -1.14
C LEU A 119 -8.79 19.12 0.35
N ILE A 120 -7.76 19.17 1.19
CA ILE A 120 -7.80 19.43 2.63
C ILE A 120 -6.70 20.47 2.90
N PRO A 121 -6.98 21.77 2.67
CA PRO A 121 -5.96 22.81 2.67
C PRO A 121 -5.36 23.05 4.07
N GLU A 122 -6.15 22.89 5.12
CA GLU A 122 -5.71 23.11 6.48
C GLU A 122 -4.83 21.98 6.99
N ASP A 123 -3.62 22.29 7.43
CA ASP A 123 -2.68 21.30 7.98
C ASP A 123 -3.28 20.59 9.20
N ASN A 124 -3.97 21.31 10.07
CA ASN A 124 -4.60 20.76 11.27
C ASN A 124 -5.65 19.67 10.94
N ASP A 125 -6.39 19.83 9.85
CA ASP A 125 -7.36 18.85 9.38
C ASP A 125 -6.65 17.56 8.91
N ARG A 126 -5.56 17.70 8.17
CA ARG A 126 -4.75 16.54 7.76
C ARG A 126 -4.12 15.85 8.97
N TRP A 127 -3.69 16.59 9.98
CA TRP A 127 -3.20 16.03 11.24
C TRP A 127 -4.31 15.35 12.04
N GLY A 128 -5.50 15.92 12.08
CA GLY A 128 -6.70 15.30 12.68
C GLY A 128 -7.09 13.99 11.99
N LEU A 129 -7.00 13.95 10.66
CA LEU A 129 -7.24 12.74 9.88
C LEU A 129 -6.30 11.59 10.30
N ILE A 130 -5.03 11.89 10.61
CA ILE A 130 -4.08 10.87 11.10
C ILE A 130 -4.56 10.25 12.42
N HIS A 131 -5.13 11.04 13.33
CA HIS A 131 -5.72 10.49 14.56
C HIS A 131 -6.81 9.46 14.28
N TYR A 132 -7.64 9.71 13.26
CA TYR A 132 -8.64 8.73 12.84
C TYR A 132 -8.00 7.47 12.24
N LEU A 133 -6.99 7.61 11.36
CA LEU A 133 -6.27 6.46 10.80
C LEU A 133 -5.63 5.59 11.89
N ARG A 134 -5.17 6.18 12.98
CA ARG A 134 -4.64 5.43 14.14
C ARG A 134 -5.72 4.61 14.86
N THR A 135 -7.00 4.94 14.73
CA THR A 135 -8.08 4.12 15.29
C THR A 135 -8.36 2.85 14.50
N MET A 136 -7.74 2.67 13.34
CA MET A 136 -7.90 1.49 12.50
C MET A 136 -6.93 0.36 12.86
N ALA A 137 -5.99 0.59 13.76
CA ALA A 137 -5.02 -0.43 14.18
C ALA A 137 -5.70 -1.72 14.61
N GLY A 138 -5.28 -2.87 14.04
CA GLY A 138 -5.71 -4.20 14.47
C GLY A 138 -7.19 -4.55 14.25
N LYS A 139 -7.85 -3.88 13.30
CA LYS A 139 -9.23 -4.18 12.92
C LYS A 139 -9.30 -5.29 11.89
#